data_699c41d3bcd16706963284fae3f8b480
#
_entry.id   699c41d3bcd16706963284fae3f8b480
#
_cell.length_a   1.000
_cell.length_b   1.000
_cell.length_c   1.000
_cell.angle_alpha   90.00
_cell.angle_beta   90.00
_cell.angle_gamma   90.00
#
_symmetry.space_group_name_H-M   'P 1'
#
loop_
_entity.id
_entity.type
_entity.pdbx_description
1 polymer ?
#
loop_
_entity_poly.entity_id
_entity_poly.type
_entity_poly.pdbx_seq_one_letter_code
_entity_poly.pdbx_strand_id
1 'polypeptide(L)'
;MAQDIENATKQHPDWEFDIIDLTPESFKTVNKFTNNGVAVSINTVDFGRSLMLLEKFKNDQRYFDLTCVGIEGKHWIDVGPNKFRPGPDYSNYPIYGTSMWGWMSEKFRRVSETEPPKMRELINSWMPNVVYPITDNFIFDDSNVKSEAAAVANVISTYATIFDLGMVADVDAALAEMQDKLIKAGFEKVEAEFRRQYEDFINANR
;
A
#
# COMPACT_ATOMS: atom_id res chain seq x y z
N MET A 1 5.74 10.24 5.13
CA MET A 1 5.90 10.75 6.53
C MET A 1 7.36 11.08 6.87
N ALA A 2 8.33 10.12 6.96
CA ALA A 2 9.73 10.48 7.26
C ALA A 2 10.32 11.46 6.25
N GLN A 3 10.11 11.23 4.96
CA GLN A 3 10.54 12.13 3.88
C GLN A 3 9.89 13.51 3.95
N ASP A 4 8.63 13.59 4.37
CA ASP A 4 7.92 14.87 4.48
C ASP A 4 8.50 15.71 5.63
N ILE A 5 8.83 15.08 6.76
CA ILE A 5 9.51 15.74 7.87
C ILE A 5 10.90 16.21 7.45
N GLU A 6 11.68 15.36 6.76
CA GLU A 6 13.00 15.75 6.26
C GLU A 6 12.92 16.94 5.29
N ASN A 7 11.97 16.93 4.37
CA ASN A 7 11.77 18.03 3.43
C ASN A 7 11.33 19.32 4.14
N ALA A 8 10.42 19.20 5.11
CA ALA A 8 9.95 20.35 5.89
C ALA A 8 11.07 20.93 6.77
N THR A 9 11.90 20.09 7.41
CA THR A 9 13.06 20.54 8.19
C THR A 9 14.10 21.26 7.31
N LYS A 10 14.30 20.82 6.07
CA LYS A 10 15.19 21.51 5.13
C LYS A 10 14.66 22.89 4.71
N GLN A 11 13.34 23.02 4.55
CA GLN A 11 12.70 24.29 4.18
C GLN A 11 12.57 25.25 5.36
N HIS A 12 12.40 24.70 6.56
CA HIS A 12 12.15 25.43 7.80
C HIS A 12 13.04 24.89 8.92
N PRO A 13 14.35 25.24 8.93
CA PRO A 13 15.30 24.70 9.91
C PRO A 13 15.03 25.12 11.36
N ASP A 14 14.23 26.16 11.55
CA ASP A 14 13.77 26.71 12.83
C ASP A 14 12.49 26.06 13.38
N TRP A 15 11.88 25.15 12.61
CA TRP A 15 10.68 24.44 13.03
C TRP A 15 11.03 23.14 13.76
N GLU A 16 10.29 22.86 14.82
CA GLU A 16 10.28 21.55 15.46
C GLU A 16 9.11 20.72 14.94
N PHE A 17 9.41 19.51 14.50
CA PHE A 17 8.41 18.56 14.02
C PHE A 17 8.26 17.41 15.00
N ASP A 18 7.03 17.03 15.30
CA ASP A 18 6.72 15.86 16.11
C ASP A 18 5.74 14.93 15.39
N ILE A 19 5.74 13.68 15.78
CA ILE A 19 4.86 12.64 15.27
C ILE A 19 3.98 12.19 16.43
N ILE A 20 2.66 12.27 16.22
CA ILE A 20 1.66 11.91 17.21
C ILE A 20 0.77 10.82 16.66
N ASP A 21 0.53 9.76 17.41
CA ASP A 21 -0.55 8.81 17.13
C ASP A 21 -1.86 9.41 17.64
N LEU A 22 -2.77 9.70 16.71
CA LEU A 22 -4.08 10.26 17.04
C LEU A 22 -5.06 9.23 17.64
N THR A 23 -4.71 7.95 17.53
CA THR A 23 -5.57 6.84 17.99
C THR A 23 -4.76 5.76 18.72
N PRO A 24 -4.03 6.12 19.79
CA PRO A 24 -3.06 5.20 20.44
C PRO A 24 -3.72 3.95 21.01
N GLU A 25 -4.97 4.07 21.47
CA GLU A 25 -5.74 2.96 22.05
C GLU A 25 -6.47 2.09 21.01
N SER A 26 -6.47 2.52 19.74
CA SER A 26 -7.13 1.75 18.69
C SER A 26 -6.25 0.61 18.20
N PHE A 27 -6.86 -0.52 17.88
CA PHE A 27 -6.16 -1.59 17.18
C PHE A 27 -5.62 -1.08 15.84
N LYS A 28 -4.50 -1.62 15.41
CA LYS A 28 -3.87 -1.31 14.12
C LYS A 28 -4.11 -2.48 13.18
N THR A 29 -4.56 -2.21 11.98
CA THR A 29 -4.64 -3.23 10.93
C THR A 29 -3.39 -3.18 10.07
N VAL A 30 -2.97 -4.32 9.58
CA VAL A 30 -1.92 -4.43 8.56
C VAL A 30 -2.53 -4.88 7.24
N ASN A 31 -1.92 -4.47 6.15
CA ASN A 31 -2.30 -4.99 4.85
C ASN A 31 -2.00 -6.50 4.80
N LYS A 32 -2.89 -7.25 4.17
CA LYS A 32 -2.64 -8.68 3.94
C LYS A 32 -1.34 -8.87 3.14
N PHE A 33 -0.61 -9.94 3.44
CA PHE A 33 0.67 -10.25 2.78
C PHE A 33 0.52 -10.47 1.26
N THR A 34 -0.68 -10.76 0.77
CA THR A 34 -0.99 -10.94 -0.64
C THR A 34 -1.37 -9.63 -1.36
N ASN A 35 -1.34 -8.48 -0.66
CA ASN A 35 -1.74 -7.19 -1.23
C ASN A 35 -0.81 -6.72 -2.35
N ASN A 36 0.48 -7.08 -2.24
CA ASN A 36 1.47 -6.82 -3.28
C ASN A 36 2.20 -8.12 -3.63
N GLY A 37 2.52 -8.29 -4.89
CA GLY A 37 3.19 -9.47 -5.37
C GLY A 37 3.95 -9.25 -6.67
N VAL A 38 4.74 -10.23 -7.04
CA VAL A 38 5.41 -10.30 -8.34
C VAL A 38 4.90 -11.53 -9.08
N ALA A 39 4.51 -11.35 -10.32
CA ALA A 39 4.11 -12.44 -11.19
C ALA A 39 5.23 -12.73 -12.21
N VAL A 40 5.50 -14.01 -12.42
CA VAL A 40 6.37 -14.46 -13.51
C VAL A 40 5.47 -14.86 -14.69
N SER A 41 5.73 -14.26 -15.85
CA SER A 41 4.96 -14.56 -17.06
C SER A 41 5.07 -16.04 -17.44
N ILE A 42 3.95 -16.65 -17.84
CA ILE A 42 3.94 -18.02 -18.41
C ILE A 42 4.80 -18.15 -19.67
N ASN A 43 5.04 -17.03 -20.37
CA ASN A 43 5.86 -16.99 -21.58
C ASN A 43 7.35 -16.77 -21.30
N THR A 44 7.79 -16.81 -20.02
CA THR A 44 9.21 -16.66 -19.72
C THR A 44 10.02 -17.81 -20.30
N VAL A 45 11.20 -17.49 -20.83
CA VAL A 45 12.11 -18.50 -21.44
C VAL A 45 12.65 -19.44 -20.37
N ASP A 46 12.88 -18.92 -19.14
CA ASP A 46 13.44 -19.71 -18.05
C ASP A 46 12.74 -19.32 -16.73
N PHE A 47 11.72 -20.10 -16.39
CA PHE A 47 10.95 -19.90 -15.15
C PHE A 47 11.82 -20.09 -13.91
N GLY A 48 12.71 -21.09 -13.92
CA GLY A 48 13.60 -21.35 -12.80
C GLY A 48 14.54 -20.19 -12.49
N ARG A 49 15.16 -19.60 -13.51
CA ARG A 49 16.01 -18.40 -13.34
C ARG A 49 15.21 -17.18 -12.85
N SER A 50 14.00 -17.00 -13.33
CA SER A 50 13.13 -15.92 -12.87
C SER A 50 12.84 -16.05 -11.37
N LEU A 51 12.52 -17.24 -10.89
CA LEU A 51 12.32 -17.50 -9.46
C LEU A 51 13.60 -17.32 -8.65
N MET A 52 14.74 -17.79 -9.16
CA MET A 52 16.04 -17.61 -8.48
C MET A 52 16.39 -16.12 -8.34
N LEU A 53 16.07 -15.28 -9.33
CA LEU A 53 16.30 -13.84 -9.24
C LEU A 53 15.40 -13.20 -8.18
N LEU A 54 14.11 -13.55 -8.14
CA LEU A 54 13.18 -13.06 -7.13
C LEU A 54 13.58 -13.49 -5.72
N GLU A 55 14.06 -14.74 -5.57
CA GLU A 55 14.60 -15.23 -4.32
C GLU A 55 15.80 -14.39 -3.86
N LYS A 56 16.71 -14.02 -4.78
CA LYS A 56 17.84 -13.14 -4.48
C LYS A 56 17.40 -11.77 -4.02
N PHE A 57 16.45 -11.13 -4.71
CA PHE A 57 15.94 -9.82 -4.30
C PHE A 57 15.38 -9.82 -2.87
N LYS A 58 14.78 -10.92 -2.45
CA LYS A 58 14.14 -11.05 -1.14
C LYS A 58 15.05 -11.56 -0.01
N ASN A 59 16.10 -12.29 -0.34
CA ASN A 59 16.91 -13.00 0.65
C ASN A 59 18.42 -12.67 0.63
N ASP A 60 18.87 -11.80 -0.28
CA ASP A 60 20.28 -11.35 -0.34
C ASP A 60 20.32 -9.82 -0.24
N GLN A 61 20.99 -9.31 0.83
CA GLN A 61 21.10 -7.88 1.12
C GLN A 61 21.61 -7.06 -0.07
N ARG A 62 22.60 -7.57 -0.82
CA ARG A 62 23.21 -6.85 -1.93
C ARG A 62 22.24 -6.66 -3.10
N TYR A 63 21.45 -7.71 -3.41
CA TYR A 63 20.41 -7.62 -4.44
C TYR A 63 19.26 -6.74 -4.00
N PHE A 64 18.90 -6.81 -2.74
CA PHE A 64 17.89 -5.94 -2.16
C PHE A 64 18.34 -4.46 -2.24
N ASP A 65 19.55 -4.15 -1.77
CA ASP A 65 20.10 -2.79 -1.81
C ASP A 65 20.18 -2.26 -3.24
N LEU A 66 20.70 -3.07 -4.17
CA LEU A 66 20.81 -2.67 -5.57
C LEU A 66 19.46 -2.27 -6.19
N THR A 67 18.39 -2.98 -5.85
CA THR A 67 17.06 -2.75 -6.43
C THR A 67 16.22 -1.72 -5.66
N CYS A 68 16.45 -1.56 -4.35
CA CYS A 68 15.65 -0.69 -3.50
C CYS A 68 16.35 0.62 -3.15
N VAL A 69 17.68 0.61 -3.03
CA VAL A 69 18.50 1.76 -2.57
C VAL A 69 19.46 2.24 -3.66
N GLY A 70 19.84 1.34 -4.56
CA GLY A 70 20.75 1.65 -5.67
C GLY A 70 22.22 1.28 -5.37
N ILE A 71 23.14 1.92 -6.05
CA ILE A 71 24.59 1.63 -5.98
C ILE A 71 25.20 2.40 -4.81
N GLU A 72 25.84 1.66 -3.90
CA GLU A 72 26.59 2.21 -2.77
C GLU A 72 27.76 3.08 -3.27
N GLY A 73 28.01 4.17 -2.55
CA GLY A 73 29.01 5.18 -2.92
C GLY A 73 28.57 6.13 -4.03
N LYS A 74 27.51 5.78 -4.78
CA LYS A 74 26.95 6.58 -5.86
C LYS A 74 25.58 7.17 -5.46
N HIS A 75 24.59 6.32 -5.24
CA HIS A 75 23.24 6.76 -4.90
C HIS A 75 23.05 6.89 -3.39
N TRP A 76 23.74 6.10 -2.62
CA TRP A 76 23.72 6.11 -1.16
C TRP A 76 25.08 5.78 -0.57
N ILE A 77 25.28 6.13 0.71
CA ILE A 77 26.48 5.86 1.49
C ILE A 77 26.04 5.15 2.76
N ASP A 78 26.73 4.04 3.09
CA ASP A 78 26.53 3.34 4.36
C ASP A 78 27.03 4.21 5.53
N VAL A 79 26.20 4.42 6.53
CA VAL A 79 26.52 5.20 7.74
C VAL A 79 26.30 4.42 9.03
N GLY A 80 26.22 3.10 8.92
CA GLY A 80 26.08 2.19 10.05
C GLY A 80 24.98 1.15 9.88
N PRO A 81 24.70 0.34 10.88
CA PRO A 81 23.78 -0.78 10.78
C PRO A 81 22.42 -0.35 10.24
N ASN A 82 22.09 -0.85 9.05
CA ASN A 82 20.82 -0.59 8.36
C ASN A 82 20.50 0.90 8.14
N LYS A 83 21.53 1.78 8.06
CA LYS A 83 21.35 3.21 7.82
C LYS A 83 22.04 3.64 6.53
N PHE A 84 21.49 4.66 5.91
CA PHE A 84 22.09 5.30 4.77
C PHE A 84 21.94 6.82 4.85
N ARG A 85 22.83 7.52 4.14
CA ARG A 85 22.64 8.92 3.73
C ARG A 85 22.70 9.06 2.21
N PRO A 86 22.09 10.12 1.64
CA PRO A 86 22.18 10.39 0.21
C PRO A 86 23.61 10.41 -0.29
N GLY A 87 23.86 9.73 -1.41
CA GLY A 87 25.12 9.77 -2.15
C GLY A 87 25.19 10.94 -3.14
N PRO A 88 26.32 11.14 -3.83
CA PRO A 88 26.50 12.25 -4.75
C PRO A 88 25.54 12.24 -5.95
N ASP A 89 25.00 11.10 -6.32
CA ASP A 89 24.09 10.92 -7.46
C ASP A 89 22.69 10.44 -7.02
N TYR A 90 22.33 10.74 -5.76
CA TYR A 90 21.08 10.32 -5.12
C TYR A 90 19.84 10.72 -5.93
N SER A 91 19.83 11.91 -6.52
CA SER A 91 18.68 12.44 -7.27
C SER A 91 18.34 11.62 -8.52
N ASN A 92 19.27 10.83 -9.04
CA ASN A 92 19.09 10.00 -10.22
C ASN A 92 18.59 8.58 -9.91
N TYR A 93 18.43 8.26 -8.62
CA TYR A 93 17.85 6.98 -8.18
C TYR A 93 16.86 7.19 -7.04
N PRO A 94 15.55 7.02 -7.28
CA PRO A 94 14.54 7.22 -6.25
C PRO A 94 14.58 6.05 -5.26
N ILE A 95 15.30 6.22 -4.15
CA ILE A 95 15.40 5.21 -3.09
C ILE A 95 14.00 4.84 -2.62
N TYR A 96 13.70 3.53 -2.60
CA TYR A 96 12.36 2.98 -2.35
C TYR A 96 11.26 3.50 -3.30
N GLY A 97 11.59 4.22 -4.35
CA GLY A 97 10.66 4.71 -5.35
C GLY A 97 10.41 3.76 -6.52
N THR A 98 11.22 2.71 -6.67
CA THR A 98 11.00 1.64 -7.64
C THR A 98 9.96 0.66 -7.11
N SER A 99 9.21 0.00 -7.98
CA SER A 99 8.09 -0.90 -7.63
C SER A 99 8.52 -2.16 -6.86
N MET A 100 9.17 -1.98 -5.72
CA MET A 100 9.76 -3.03 -4.87
C MET A 100 8.77 -3.74 -3.94
N TRP A 101 7.49 -3.35 -3.94
CA TRP A 101 6.48 -3.88 -3.03
C TRP A 101 6.36 -5.39 -3.04
N GLY A 102 6.67 -6.05 -4.19
CA GLY A 102 6.61 -7.49 -4.32
C GLY A 102 7.77 -8.25 -3.66
N TRP A 103 8.90 -7.57 -3.35
CA TRP A 103 10.07 -8.18 -2.70
C TRP A 103 10.61 -7.38 -1.50
N MET A 104 9.83 -6.40 -1.00
CA MET A 104 10.19 -5.67 0.20
C MET A 104 10.48 -6.63 1.36
N SER A 105 11.56 -6.39 2.07
CA SER A 105 11.96 -7.13 3.25
C SER A 105 12.39 -6.17 4.36
N GLU A 106 11.65 -6.14 5.46
CA GLU A 106 12.02 -5.32 6.63
C GLU A 106 13.36 -5.74 7.23
N LYS A 107 13.78 -6.99 7.04
CA LYS A 107 15.09 -7.51 7.47
C LYS A 107 16.24 -6.74 6.82
N PHE A 108 16.07 -6.34 5.56
CA PHE A 108 17.12 -5.71 4.75
C PHE A 108 16.92 -4.21 4.57
N ARG A 109 15.79 -3.70 5.07
CA ARG A 109 15.45 -2.29 4.91
C ARG A 109 16.48 -1.40 5.57
N ARG A 110 16.98 -0.44 4.79
CA ARG A 110 17.82 0.65 5.28
C ARG A 110 16.95 1.87 5.54
N VAL A 111 17.26 2.61 6.59
CA VAL A 111 16.59 3.85 6.96
C VAL A 111 17.54 5.04 6.78
N SER A 112 17.00 6.22 6.47
CA SER A 112 17.80 7.44 6.41
C SER A 112 18.45 7.72 7.77
N GLU A 113 19.70 8.23 7.76
CA GLU A 113 20.35 8.69 9.01
C GLU A 113 19.57 9.82 9.69
N THR A 114 18.75 10.54 8.91
CA THR A 114 17.88 11.64 9.37
C THR A 114 16.48 11.18 9.79
N GLU A 115 16.18 9.86 9.74
CA GLU A 115 14.87 9.36 10.21
C GLU A 115 14.72 9.67 11.72
N PRO A 116 13.65 10.37 12.13
CA PRO A 116 13.44 10.67 13.54
C PRO A 116 13.34 9.39 14.37
N PRO A 117 14.09 9.27 15.50
CA PRO A 117 14.02 8.08 16.38
C PRO A 117 12.60 7.75 16.80
N LYS A 118 11.79 8.76 17.10
CA LYS A 118 10.39 8.64 17.51
C LYS A 118 9.53 7.91 16.47
N MET A 119 9.86 7.98 15.18
CA MET A 119 9.15 7.23 14.14
C MET A 119 9.24 5.73 14.39
N ARG A 120 10.43 5.23 14.70
CA ARG A 120 10.66 3.80 14.95
C ARG A 120 10.02 3.35 16.27
N GLU A 121 10.11 4.18 17.30
CA GLU A 121 9.45 3.93 18.58
C GLU A 121 7.94 3.83 18.41
N LEU A 122 7.34 4.74 17.64
CA LEU A 122 5.91 4.74 17.37
C LEU A 122 5.48 3.49 16.61
N ILE A 123 6.18 3.12 15.52
CA ILE A 123 5.89 1.90 14.76
C ILE A 123 5.99 0.66 15.67
N ASN A 124 7.00 0.59 16.50
CA ASN A 124 7.17 -0.52 17.44
C ASN A 124 6.06 -0.58 18.48
N SER A 125 5.54 0.58 18.93
CA SER A 125 4.42 0.64 19.88
C SER A 125 3.10 0.10 19.30
N TRP A 126 2.93 0.11 17.99
CA TRP A 126 1.75 -0.42 17.32
C TRP A 126 1.73 -1.96 17.25
N MET A 127 2.91 -2.59 17.22
CA MET A 127 3.03 -4.04 16.97
C MET A 127 2.21 -4.91 17.96
N PRO A 128 2.14 -4.60 19.27
CA PRO A 128 1.30 -5.38 20.20
C PRO A 128 -0.20 -5.29 19.92
N ASN A 129 -0.63 -4.23 19.24
CA ASN A 129 -2.04 -3.94 18.96
C ASN A 129 -2.44 -4.26 17.51
N VAL A 130 -1.57 -4.98 16.78
CA VAL A 130 -1.85 -5.37 15.39
C VAL A 130 -2.91 -6.47 15.36
N VAL A 131 -3.92 -6.25 14.55
CA VAL A 131 -5.00 -7.20 14.28
C VAL A 131 -5.03 -7.54 12.79
N TYR A 132 -5.12 -8.81 12.50
CA TYR A 132 -5.32 -9.30 11.13
C TYR A 132 -6.83 -9.47 10.91
N PRO A 133 -7.44 -8.68 10.02
CA PRO A 133 -8.87 -8.78 9.76
C PRO A 133 -9.23 -10.19 9.26
N ILE A 134 -10.28 -10.78 9.80
CA ILE A 134 -10.77 -12.09 9.34
C ILE A 134 -11.09 -12.07 7.84
N THR A 135 -11.45 -10.89 7.32
CA THR A 135 -11.80 -10.65 5.92
C THR A 135 -10.60 -10.65 4.96
N ASP A 136 -9.37 -10.71 5.45
CA ASP A 136 -8.17 -10.64 4.60
C ASP A 136 -8.10 -11.75 3.53
N ASN A 137 -8.71 -12.90 3.81
CA ASN A 137 -8.78 -14.02 2.89
C ASN A 137 -10.10 -14.11 2.13
N PHE A 138 -11.03 -13.18 2.36
CA PHE A 138 -12.29 -13.14 1.62
C PHE A 138 -12.05 -12.59 0.20
N ILE A 139 -12.51 -13.33 -0.79
CA ILE A 139 -12.48 -12.93 -2.20
C ILE A 139 -13.90 -13.05 -2.73
N PHE A 140 -14.47 -11.93 -3.16
CA PHE A 140 -15.79 -11.92 -3.77
C PHE A 140 -15.70 -12.50 -5.20
N ASP A 141 -16.51 -13.51 -5.48
CA ASP A 141 -16.71 -14.06 -6.83
C ASP A 141 -17.91 -13.39 -7.48
N ASP A 142 -17.67 -12.51 -8.43
CA ASP A 142 -18.71 -11.76 -9.14
C ASP A 142 -19.36 -12.53 -10.30
N SER A 143 -19.01 -13.79 -10.53
CA SER A 143 -19.44 -14.58 -11.70
C SER A 143 -20.94 -14.59 -11.91
N ASN A 144 -21.73 -14.60 -10.82
CA ASN A 144 -23.20 -14.62 -10.86
C ASN A 144 -23.84 -13.24 -11.12
N VAL A 145 -23.08 -12.16 -10.98
CA VAL A 145 -23.55 -10.76 -11.04
C VAL A 145 -22.62 -9.87 -11.86
N LYS A 146 -21.86 -10.46 -12.76
CA LYS A 146 -20.76 -9.81 -13.48
C LYS A 146 -21.20 -8.58 -14.29
N SER A 147 -22.36 -8.66 -14.95
CA SER A 147 -22.90 -7.54 -15.72
C SER A 147 -23.32 -6.38 -14.83
N GLU A 148 -23.98 -6.68 -13.73
CA GLU A 148 -24.41 -5.70 -12.74
C GLU A 148 -23.21 -5.10 -12.00
N ALA A 149 -22.24 -5.90 -11.61
CA ALA A 149 -21.00 -5.44 -10.99
C ALA A 149 -20.25 -4.45 -11.89
N ALA A 150 -20.13 -4.75 -13.18
CA ALA A 150 -19.52 -3.84 -14.16
C ALA A 150 -20.32 -2.53 -14.32
N ALA A 151 -21.65 -2.61 -14.39
CA ALA A 151 -22.51 -1.44 -14.49
C ALA A 151 -22.42 -0.55 -13.24
N VAL A 152 -22.43 -1.15 -12.04
CA VAL A 152 -22.25 -0.47 -10.75
C VAL A 152 -20.88 0.21 -10.70
N ALA A 153 -19.80 -0.47 -11.06
CA ALA A 153 -18.46 0.09 -11.09
C ALA A 153 -18.35 1.33 -12.00
N ASN A 154 -19.01 1.30 -13.16
CA ASN A 154 -19.06 2.46 -14.06
C ASN A 154 -19.78 3.67 -13.45
N VAL A 155 -20.89 3.45 -12.73
CA VAL A 155 -21.58 4.54 -12.01
C VAL A 155 -20.65 5.11 -10.93
N ILE A 156 -20.05 4.25 -10.10
CA ILE A 156 -19.14 4.69 -9.03
C ILE A 156 -17.98 5.51 -9.61
N SER A 157 -17.29 5.01 -10.64
CA SER A 157 -16.14 5.71 -11.22
C SER A 157 -16.50 7.08 -11.80
N THR A 158 -17.70 7.21 -12.38
CA THR A 158 -18.21 8.47 -12.92
C THR A 158 -18.40 9.51 -11.83
N TYR A 159 -19.06 9.12 -10.73
CA TYR A 159 -19.37 10.05 -9.64
C TYR A 159 -18.18 10.31 -8.72
N ALA A 160 -17.35 9.29 -8.43
CA ALA A 160 -16.15 9.47 -7.60
C ALA A 160 -15.26 10.60 -8.14
N THR A 161 -15.01 10.61 -9.45
CA THR A 161 -14.17 11.67 -10.07
C THR A 161 -14.70 13.07 -9.84
N ILE A 162 -15.99 13.29 -10.01
CA ILE A 162 -16.57 14.64 -9.85
C ILE A 162 -16.66 15.06 -8.39
N PHE A 163 -16.88 14.11 -7.46
CA PHE A 163 -16.85 14.37 -6.02
C PHE A 163 -15.44 14.68 -5.52
N ASP A 164 -14.46 13.87 -5.90
CA ASP A 164 -13.05 14.02 -5.48
C ASP A 164 -12.45 15.36 -5.96
N LEU A 165 -12.89 15.84 -7.12
CA LEU A 165 -12.45 17.11 -7.68
C LEU A 165 -13.30 18.32 -7.22
N GLY A 166 -14.33 18.11 -6.39
CA GLY A 166 -15.23 19.17 -5.96
C GLY A 166 -16.02 19.81 -7.10
N MET A 167 -16.28 19.07 -8.19
CA MET A 167 -16.96 19.56 -9.40
C MET A 167 -18.50 19.47 -9.31
N VAL A 168 -19.03 19.39 -8.10
CA VAL A 168 -20.47 19.23 -7.82
C VAL A 168 -20.99 20.49 -7.14
N ALA A 169 -21.97 21.13 -7.75
CA ALA A 169 -22.58 22.34 -7.21
C ALA A 169 -23.55 22.05 -6.04
N ASP A 170 -24.28 20.94 -6.12
CA ASP A 170 -25.21 20.46 -5.10
C ASP A 170 -24.89 18.98 -4.79
N VAL A 171 -24.24 18.74 -3.66
CA VAL A 171 -23.76 17.42 -3.26
C VAL A 171 -24.93 16.48 -2.96
N ASP A 172 -25.98 16.97 -2.29
CA ASP A 172 -27.13 16.15 -1.90
C ASP A 172 -27.92 15.67 -3.12
N ALA A 173 -28.14 16.58 -4.09
CA ALA A 173 -28.79 16.23 -5.34
C ALA A 173 -27.95 15.22 -6.16
N ALA A 174 -26.64 15.41 -6.24
CA ALA A 174 -25.76 14.49 -6.96
C ALA A 174 -25.64 13.12 -6.29
N LEU A 175 -25.66 13.05 -4.96
CA LEU A 175 -25.70 11.78 -4.22
C LEU A 175 -27.02 11.04 -4.46
N ALA A 176 -28.16 11.74 -4.46
CA ALA A 176 -29.45 11.15 -4.76
C ALA A 176 -29.50 10.60 -6.18
N GLU A 177 -28.96 11.34 -7.16
CA GLU A 177 -28.86 10.89 -8.55
C GLU A 177 -27.94 9.65 -8.67
N MET A 178 -26.79 9.65 -8.01
CA MET A 178 -25.87 8.50 -7.98
C MET A 178 -26.55 7.26 -7.40
N GLN A 179 -27.27 7.40 -6.29
CA GLN A 179 -28.01 6.30 -5.66
C GLN A 179 -29.08 5.72 -6.60
N ASP A 180 -29.87 6.56 -7.25
CA ASP A 180 -30.86 6.10 -8.23
C ASP A 180 -30.23 5.33 -9.39
N LYS A 181 -29.08 5.82 -9.91
CA LYS A 181 -28.32 5.14 -10.96
C LYS A 181 -27.71 3.82 -10.49
N LEU A 182 -27.23 3.72 -9.25
CA LEU A 182 -26.71 2.49 -8.67
C LEU A 182 -27.80 1.43 -8.55
N ILE A 183 -28.99 1.80 -8.07
CA ILE A 183 -30.14 0.88 -8.01
C ILE A 183 -30.50 0.36 -9.39
N LYS A 184 -30.60 1.27 -10.38
CA LYS A 184 -30.89 0.90 -11.78
C LYS A 184 -29.80 0.04 -12.43
N ALA A 185 -28.54 0.20 -11.99
CA ALA A 185 -27.42 -0.64 -12.43
C ALA A 185 -27.41 -2.05 -11.80
N GLY A 186 -28.30 -2.33 -10.82
CA GLY A 186 -28.40 -3.62 -10.17
C GLY A 186 -27.59 -3.74 -8.87
N PHE A 187 -27.31 -2.64 -8.21
CA PHE A 187 -26.53 -2.62 -6.96
C PHE A 187 -27.09 -3.59 -5.90
N GLU A 188 -28.42 -3.61 -5.71
CA GLU A 188 -29.06 -4.50 -4.72
C GLU A 188 -28.78 -5.98 -4.99
N LYS A 189 -28.70 -6.39 -6.26
CA LYS A 189 -28.36 -7.75 -6.64
C LYS A 189 -26.91 -8.09 -6.34
N VAL A 190 -25.98 -7.15 -6.63
CA VAL A 190 -24.56 -7.30 -6.29
C VAL A 190 -24.38 -7.37 -4.78
N GLU A 191 -25.04 -6.49 -4.03
CA GLU A 191 -24.99 -6.47 -2.57
C GLU A 191 -25.51 -7.77 -1.96
N ALA A 192 -26.63 -8.28 -2.44
CA ALA A 192 -27.20 -9.54 -1.93
C ALA A 192 -26.24 -10.72 -2.15
N GLU A 193 -25.61 -10.82 -3.32
CA GLU A 193 -24.65 -11.87 -3.60
C GLU A 193 -23.37 -11.70 -2.76
N PHE A 194 -22.88 -10.47 -2.59
CA PHE A 194 -21.76 -10.20 -1.70
C PHE A 194 -22.05 -10.63 -0.26
N ARG A 195 -23.20 -10.23 0.28
CA ARG A 195 -23.62 -10.59 1.66
C ARG A 195 -23.70 -12.10 1.84
N ARG A 196 -24.29 -12.79 0.89
CA ARG A 196 -24.38 -14.26 0.93
C ARG A 196 -23.01 -14.91 1.03
N GLN A 197 -22.08 -14.54 0.12
CA GLN A 197 -20.72 -15.10 0.11
C GLN A 197 -19.94 -14.73 1.37
N TYR A 198 -20.12 -13.50 1.85
CA TYR A 198 -19.46 -13.03 3.07
C TYR A 198 -19.95 -13.80 4.32
N GLU A 199 -21.24 -14.01 4.45
CA GLU A 199 -21.82 -14.79 5.54
C GLU A 199 -21.35 -16.26 5.51
N ASP A 200 -21.33 -16.88 4.34
CA ASP A 200 -20.78 -18.23 4.14
C ASP A 200 -19.30 -18.29 4.56
N PHE A 201 -18.51 -17.32 4.15
CA PHE A 201 -17.09 -17.22 4.52
C PHE A 201 -16.88 -17.07 6.03
N ILE A 202 -17.62 -16.17 6.68
CA ILE A 202 -17.54 -15.96 8.14
C ILE A 202 -17.93 -17.23 8.90
N ASN A 203 -19.00 -17.91 8.48
CA ASN A 203 -19.47 -19.12 9.13
C ASN A 203 -18.46 -20.29 8.97
N ALA A 204 -17.74 -20.35 7.86
CA ALA A 204 -16.71 -21.38 7.63
C ALA A 204 -15.39 -21.10 8.38
N ASN A 205 -15.15 -19.87 8.85
CA ASN A 205 -13.89 -19.45 9.48
C ASN A 205 -14.05 -19.01 10.95
N ARG A 206 -15.19 -19.28 11.56
CA ARG A 206 -15.42 -19.17 13.01
C ARG A 206 -15.02 -20.46 13.72
#